data_66b4c8f49094af00898e1d9f8ac6c58f
#
_entry.id   66b4c8f49094af00898e1d9f8ac6c58f
#
_cell.length_a   1.000
_cell.length_b   1.000
_cell.length_c   1.000
_cell.angle_alpha   90.00
_cell.angle_beta   90.00
_cell.angle_gamma   90.00
#
_symmetry.space_group_name_H-M   'P 1'
#
loop_
_entity.id
_entity.type
_entity.pdbx_description
1 polymer ?
#
loop_
_entity_poly.entity_id
_entity_poly.type
_entity_poly.pdbx_seq_one_letter_code
_entity_poly.pdbx_strand_id
1 'polypeptide(L)'
;TGLCHSVQGTVAMLAEWLETPVDEINYLCAGVNHQAFYLKLEHNGQDLYPKLAKKLENPEFYNKEQVRNEMFRHLGYYVTESSGHNSEYNAWFRKRPDLIERYCTHSTNWNAGLHAFSLNSRLERAGSWKQEITDWIENEPVDTKRSSEYAANIFNARFGDRTPFRFNGNVINDGSIPNLPKDACVEIPVFADKDGIHKTIVGELPAHLAILVSTTAQIENLAVRAAMTKSRADVYHAVMMDP
;
A
#
# COMPACT_ATOMS: atom_id res chain seq x y z
N THR A 1 6.68 6.53 13.17
CA THR A 1 5.96 5.60 12.30
C THR A 1 5.24 6.38 11.20
N GLY A 2 5.22 5.84 9.98
CA GLY A 2 4.40 6.32 8.89
C GLY A 2 3.05 5.59 8.86
N LEU A 3 2.04 6.22 8.30
CA LEU A 3 0.68 5.68 8.16
C LEU A 3 0.28 5.66 6.69
N CYS A 4 -0.43 4.61 6.29
CA CYS A 4 -1.04 4.48 4.98
C CYS A 4 -2.40 3.78 5.10
N HIS A 5 -3.34 4.14 4.23
CA HIS A 5 -4.69 3.54 4.21
C HIS A 5 -4.81 2.30 3.34
N SER A 6 -3.77 1.92 2.62
CA SER A 6 -3.83 0.83 1.64
C SER A 6 -4.25 -0.49 2.26
N VAL A 7 -3.81 -0.79 3.48
CA VAL A 7 -4.21 -2.02 4.19
C VAL A 7 -5.69 -1.98 4.56
N GLN A 8 -6.15 -0.90 5.19
CA GLN A 8 -7.55 -0.79 5.63
C GLN A 8 -8.51 -0.71 4.43
N GLY A 9 -8.14 0.08 3.42
CA GLY A 9 -8.95 0.20 2.19
C GLY A 9 -9.07 -1.12 1.45
N THR A 10 -8.00 -1.88 1.36
CA THR A 10 -8.01 -3.17 0.66
C THR A 10 -8.77 -4.24 1.43
N VAL A 11 -8.61 -4.35 2.75
CA VAL A 11 -9.40 -5.32 3.51
C VAL A 11 -10.90 -4.99 3.48
N ALA A 12 -11.26 -3.70 3.50
CA ALA A 12 -12.66 -3.28 3.35
C ALA A 12 -13.23 -3.65 1.98
N MET A 13 -12.48 -3.43 0.91
CA MET A 13 -12.85 -3.86 -0.45
C MET A 13 -13.01 -5.38 -0.54
N LEU A 14 -12.07 -6.15 0.01
CA LEU A 14 -12.14 -7.61 0.01
C LEU A 14 -13.33 -8.11 0.85
N ALA A 15 -13.63 -7.46 1.98
CA ALA A 15 -14.80 -7.74 2.82
C ALA A 15 -16.11 -7.58 2.02
N GLU A 16 -16.24 -6.49 1.27
CA GLU A 16 -17.38 -6.25 0.37
C GLU A 16 -17.49 -7.34 -0.70
N TRP A 17 -16.38 -7.64 -1.40
CA TRP A 17 -16.39 -8.66 -2.45
C TRP A 17 -16.70 -10.06 -1.93
N LEU A 18 -16.25 -10.37 -0.74
CA LEU A 18 -16.44 -11.67 -0.09
C LEU A 18 -17.71 -11.74 0.76
N GLU A 19 -18.49 -10.64 0.78
CA GLU A 19 -19.74 -10.58 1.55
C GLU A 19 -19.52 -11.03 3.00
N THR A 20 -18.47 -10.48 3.63
CA THR A 20 -18.03 -10.81 5.00
C THR A 20 -17.84 -9.51 5.77
N PRO A 21 -18.36 -9.37 7.00
CA PRO A 21 -18.12 -8.17 7.80
C PRO A 21 -16.62 -7.93 8.00
N VAL A 22 -16.16 -6.69 7.81
CA VAL A 22 -14.73 -6.36 7.83
C VAL A 22 -14.08 -6.62 9.20
N ASP A 23 -14.83 -6.44 10.28
CA ASP A 23 -14.41 -6.68 11.66
C ASP A 23 -14.30 -8.17 12.02
N GLU A 24 -14.90 -9.05 11.22
CA GLU A 24 -14.78 -10.50 11.34
C GLU A 24 -13.62 -11.10 10.51
N ILE A 25 -12.98 -10.28 9.67
CA ILE A 25 -11.83 -10.73 8.88
C ILE A 25 -10.56 -10.67 9.74
N ASN A 26 -9.97 -11.83 9.99
CA ASN A 26 -8.66 -11.93 10.59
C ASN A 26 -7.58 -11.95 9.51
N TYR A 27 -6.67 -10.99 9.55
CA TYR A 27 -5.60 -10.88 8.55
C TYR A 27 -4.24 -10.58 9.16
N LEU A 28 -3.20 -11.01 8.46
CA LEU A 28 -1.82 -10.61 8.67
C LEU A 28 -1.32 -10.01 7.35
N CYS A 29 -1.01 -8.71 7.37
CA CYS A 29 -0.48 -8.01 6.21
C CYS A 29 0.91 -7.49 6.51
N ALA A 30 1.88 -7.77 5.63
CA ALA A 30 3.27 -7.35 5.80
C ALA A 30 4.01 -7.20 4.47
N GLY A 31 4.99 -6.29 4.46
CA GLY A 31 5.84 -5.97 3.32
C GLY A 31 6.46 -4.59 3.47
N VAL A 32 6.53 -3.83 2.38
CA VAL A 32 6.82 -2.38 2.39
C VAL A 32 5.57 -1.60 2.02
N ASN A 33 5.57 -0.30 2.29
CA ASN A 33 4.42 0.56 1.94
C ASN A 33 4.03 0.40 0.47
N HIS A 34 2.72 0.27 0.21
CA HIS A 34 2.10 -0.01 -1.09
C HIS A 34 2.45 -1.38 -1.71
N GLN A 35 3.41 -2.12 -1.18
CA GLN A 35 3.77 -3.47 -1.62
C GLN A 35 3.87 -4.44 -0.43
N ALA A 36 2.89 -4.35 0.46
CA ALA A 36 2.62 -5.35 1.49
C ALA A 36 1.57 -6.35 1.00
N PHE A 37 1.63 -7.57 1.51
CA PHE A 37 0.78 -8.67 1.10
C PHE A 37 0.02 -9.25 2.28
N TYR A 38 -1.22 -9.66 2.06
CA TYR A 38 -2.01 -10.38 3.06
C TYR A 38 -1.50 -11.82 3.14
N LEU A 39 -0.58 -12.07 4.07
CA LEU A 39 -0.02 -13.41 4.31
C LEU A 39 -1.05 -14.36 4.92
N LYS A 40 -2.07 -13.79 5.54
CA LYS A 40 -3.21 -14.46 6.13
C LYS A 40 -4.46 -13.63 5.86
N LEU A 41 -5.54 -14.28 5.44
CA LEU A 41 -6.84 -13.69 5.20
C LEU A 41 -7.90 -14.73 5.54
N GLU A 42 -8.55 -14.60 6.70
CA GLU A 42 -9.42 -15.64 7.25
C GLU A 42 -10.72 -15.06 7.82
N HIS A 43 -11.76 -15.87 7.80
CA HIS A 43 -13.00 -15.65 8.52
C HIS A 43 -13.39 -16.92 9.28
N ASN A 44 -13.62 -16.82 10.59
CA ASN A 44 -13.92 -17.96 11.47
C ASN A 44 -12.92 -19.12 11.34
N GLY A 45 -11.62 -18.81 11.16
CA GLY A 45 -10.55 -19.78 10.99
C GLY A 45 -10.48 -20.45 9.62
N GLN A 46 -11.32 -20.04 8.67
CA GLN A 46 -11.30 -20.53 7.29
C GLN A 46 -10.56 -19.55 6.38
N ASP A 47 -9.67 -20.08 5.55
CA ASP A 47 -8.97 -19.31 4.52
C ASP A 47 -9.96 -18.76 3.49
N LEU A 48 -9.91 -17.46 3.25
CA LEU A 48 -10.75 -16.75 2.28
C LEU A 48 -10.18 -16.75 0.85
N TYR A 49 -8.94 -17.13 0.63
CA TYR A 49 -8.33 -17.12 -0.70
C TYR A 49 -9.04 -18.03 -1.72
N PRO A 50 -9.51 -19.24 -1.37
CA PRO A 50 -10.30 -20.02 -2.30
C PRO A 50 -11.61 -19.34 -2.72
N LYS A 51 -12.28 -18.64 -1.78
CA LYS A 51 -13.49 -17.87 -2.07
C LYS A 51 -13.19 -16.68 -2.97
N LEU A 52 -12.07 -15.97 -2.71
CA LEU A 52 -11.60 -14.86 -3.53
C LEU A 52 -11.26 -15.33 -4.95
N ALA A 53 -10.48 -16.40 -5.10
CA ALA A 53 -10.12 -16.94 -6.41
C ALA A 53 -11.36 -17.26 -7.25
N LYS A 54 -12.38 -17.89 -6.65
CA LYS A 54 -13.66 -18.15 -7.30
C LYS A 54 -14.42 -16.87 -7.68
N LYS A 55 -14.41 -15.86 -6.80
CA LYS A 55 -15.08 -14.56 -7.07
C LYS A 55 -14.45 -13.88 -8.31
N LEU A 56 -13.14 -13.97 -8.46
CA LEU A 56 -12.37 -13.38 -9.56
C LEU A 56 -12.51 -14.13 -10.91
N GLU A 57 -13.20 -15.26 -10.97
CA GLU A 57 -13.64 -15.86 -12.22
C GLU A 57 -14.71 -14.99 -12.91
N ASN A 58 -15.46 -14.19 -12.14
CA ASN A 58 -16.40 -13.22 -12.68
C ASN A 58 -15.65 -11.97 -13.19
N PRO A 59 -15.74 -11.65 -14.51
CA PRO A 59 -15.09 -10.48 -15.11
C PRO A 59 -15.45 -9.14 -14.42
N GLU A 60 -16.65 -9.03 -13.86
CA GLU A 60 -17.07 -7.83 -13.14
C GLU A 60 -16.14 -7.52 -11.96
N PHE A 61 -15.77 -8.52 -11.15
CA PHE A 61 -14.85 -8.35 -10.04
C PHE A 61 -13.39 -8.29 -10.50
N TYR A 62 -13.01 -9.15 -11.45
CA TYR A 62 -11.66 -9.15 -12.00
C TYR A 62 -11.27 -7.79 -12.59
N ASN A 63 -12.16 -7.15 -13.34
CA ASN A 63 -11.89 -5.90 -14.02
C ASN A 63 -11.84 -4.68 -13.09
N LYS A 64 -12.37 -4.75 -11.87
CA LYS A 64 -12.27 -3.65 -10.89
C LYS A 64 -10.82 -3.37 -10.46
N GLU A 65 -9.98 -4.41 -10.40
CA GLU A 65 -8.61 -4.34 -9.93
C GLU A 65 -7.71 -5.30 -10.72
N GLN A 66 -7.65 -5.14 -12.04
CA GLN A 66 -7.00 -6.10 -12.95
C GLN A 66 -5.55 -6.41 -12.58
N VAL A 67 -4.75 -5.38 -12.25
CA VAL A 67 -3.33 -5.56 -11.91
C VAL A 67 -3.19 -6.37 -10.62
N ARG A 68 -3.88 -6.00 -9.55
CA ARG A 68 -3.81 -6.74 -8.27
C ARG A 68 -4.35 -8.15 -8.39
N ASN A 69 -5.43 -8.31 -9.14
CA ASN A 69 -6.06 -9.61 -9.35
C ASN A 69 -5.16 -10.53 -10.18
N GLU A 70 -4.44 -9.99 -11.15
CA GLU A 70 -3.43 -10.75 -11.90
C GLU A 70 -2.22 -11.11 -11.02
N MET A 71 -1.73 -10.16 -10.21
CA MET A 71 -0.70 -10.46 -9.22
C MET A 71 -1.13 -11.56 -8.25
N PHE A 72 -2.34 -11.50 -7.72
CA PHE A 72 -2.86 -12.54 -6.84
C PHE A 72 -2.89 -13.93 -7.51
N ARG A 73 -3.35 -14.02 -8.76
CA ARG A 73 -3.39 -15.28 -9.51
C ARG A 73 -2.02 -15.94 -9.65
N HIS A 74 -0.97 -15.14 -9.76
CA HIS A 74 0.40 -15.64 -9.97
C HIS A 74 1.23 -15.75 -8.71
N LEU A 75 0.99 -14.87 -7.72
CA LEU A 75 1.76 -14.85 -6.48
C LEU A 75 1.08 -15.58 -5.31
N GLY A 76 -0.22 -15.84 -5.40
CA GLY A 76 -0.98 -16.55 -4.37
C GLY A 76 -1.37 -15.69 -3.16
N TYR A 77 -0.94 -14.42 -3.10
CA TYR A 77 -1.22 -13.49 -2.02
C TYR A 77 -1.75 -12.17 -2.57
N TYR A 78 -2.74 -11.61 -1.92
CA TYR A 78 -3.31 -10.33 -2.34
C TYR A 78 -2.46 -9.17 -1.86
N VAL A 79 -2.14 -8.23 -2.74
CA VAL A 79 -1.31 -7.06 -2.45
C VAL A 79 -2.17 -5.89 -1.97
N THR A 80 -1.62 -5.06 -1.10
CA THR A 80 -2.20 -3.77 -0.74
C THR A 80 -2.07 -2.77 -1.88
N GLU A 81 -2.72 -1.62 -1.75
CA GLU A 81 -2.75 -0.52 -2.71
C GLU A 81 -3.47 -0.87 -4.02
N SER A 82 -3.83 0.15 -4.76
CA SER A 82 -4.62 0.03 -6.00
C SER A 82 -3.84 -0.56 -7.17
N SER A 83 -4.57 -1.01 -8.18
CA SER A 83 -3.99 -1.47 -9.44
C SER A 83 -3.14 -0.41 -10.13
N GLY A 84 -3.46 0.89 -9.94
CA GLY A 84 -2.67 1.98 -10.46
C GLY A 84 -1.23 1.95 -9.96
N HIS A 85 -1.04 2.01 -8.63
CA HIS A 85 0.30 1.94 -8.03
C HIS A 85 0.98 0.61 -8.28
N ASN A 86 0.29 -0.52 -8.13
CA ASN A 86 0.90 -1.81 -8.38
C ASN A 86 1.37 -1.99 -9.81
N SER A 87 0.74 -1.32 -10.79
CA SER A 87 1.24 -1.30 -12.16
C SER A 87 2.53 -0.50 -12.34
N GLU A 88 2.79 0.46 -11.45
CA GLU A 88 4.04 1.26 -11.43
C GLU A 88 5.18 0.54 -10.72
N TYR A 89 4.89 -0.06 -9.56
CA TYR A 89 5.90 -0.74 -8.73
C TYR A 89 6.38 -2.08 -9.29
N ASN A 90 5.74 -2.60 -10.31
CA ASN A 90 6.05 -3.92 -10.85
C ASN A 90 6.33 -3.85 -12.36
N ALA A 91 7.48 -4.37 -12.78
CA ALA A 91 7.95 -4.34 -14.15
C ALA A 91 7.06 -5.07 -15.19
N TRP A 92 5.98 -5.71 -14.75
CA TRP A 92 5.18 -6.60 -15.61
C TRP A 92 4.10 -5.88 -16.42
N PHE A 93 3.69 -4.67 -16.07
CA PHE A 93 2.47 -4.07 -16.59
C PHE A 93 2.68 -2.87 -17.51
N ARG A 94 3.81 -2.13 -17.39
CA ARG A 94 4.02 -0.85 -18.08
C ARG A 94 5.17 -0.84 -19.09
N LYS A 95 5.83 -1.95 -19.30
CA LYS A 95 7.01 -2.06 -20.20
C LYS A 95 6.66 -2.08 -21.69
N ARG A 96 5.41 -2.37 -22.05
CA ARG A 96 4.98 -2.50 -23.44
C ARG A 96 3.59 -1.87 -23.63
N PRO A 97 3.33 -1.22 -24.80
CA PRO A 97 2.04 -0.57 -25.06
C PRO A 97 0.82 -1.52 -24.95
N ASP A 98 0.95 -2.76 -25.43
CA ASP A 98 -0.13 -3.75 -25.35
C ASP A 98 -0.48 -4.16 -23.92
N LEU A 99 0.51 -4.18 -23.01
CA LEU A 99 0.28 -4.44 -21.58
C LEU A 99 -0.37 -3.23 -20.89
N ILE A 100 0.05 -2.02 -21.25
CA ILE A 100 -0.58 -0.79 -20.77
C ILE A 100 -2.04 -0.74 -21.20
N GLU A 101 -2.32 -1.00 -22.48
CA GLU A 101 -3.68 -1.06 -23.00
C GLU A 101 -4.52 -2.10 -22.26
N ARG A 102 -3.97 -3.28 -22.04
CA ARG A 102 -4.69 -4.38 -21.40
C ARG A 102 -4.96 -4.15 -19.92
N TYR A 103 -4.00 -3.66 -19.14
CA TYR A 103 -4.06 -3.65 -17.69
C TYR A 103 -4.22 -2.26 -17.07
N CYS A 104 -3.83 -1.18 -17.76
CA CYS A 104 -3.74 0.14 -17.17
C CYS A 104 -4.84 1.12 -17.63
N THR A 105 -5.75 0.71 -18.50
CA THR A 105 -6.79 1.61 -19.06
C THR A 105 -8.10 1.61 -18.28
N HIS A 106 -8.38 0.61 -17.46
CA HIS A 106 -9.68 0.45 -16.81
C HIS A 106 -9.66 0.64 -15.31
N SER A 107 -8.78 -0.04 -14.58
CA SER A 107 -8.77 -0.06 -13.11
C SER A 107 -7.69 0.82 -12.50
N THR A 108 -7.14 1.75 -13.26
CA THR A 108 -6.05 2.65 -12.85
C THR A 108 -6.42 4.11 -13.09
N ASN A 109 -7.66 4.50 -12.81
CA ASN A 109 -8.26 5.79 -13.19
C ASN A 109 -7.41 7.02 -12.90
N TRP A 110 -6.65 7.04 -11.83
CA TRP A 110 -5.79 8.15 -11.45
C TRP A 110 -4.36 8.04 -12.03
N ASN A 111 -4.04 6.92 -12.69
CA ASN A 111 -2.79 6.70 -13.43
C ASN A 111 -3.05 5.84 -14.67
N ALA A 112 -3.50 6.50 -15.72
CA ALA A 112 -4.00 5.88 -16.95
C ALA A 112 -2.90 5.28 -17.88
N GLY A 113 -1.68 5.07 -17.39
CA GLY A 113 -0.57 4.55 -18.20
C GLY A 113 -0.01 5.56 -19.22
N LEU A 114 -0.40 6.82 -19.14
CA LEU A 114 0.11 7.88 -20.00
C LEU A 114 1.54 8.24 -19.62
N HIS A 115 2.37 8.52 -20.62
CA HIS A 115 3.75 8.97 -20.40
C HIS A 115 3.78 10.23 -19.53
N ALA A 116 4.61 10.20 -18.47
CA ALA A 116 4.80 11.30 -17.53
C ALA A 116 3.48 11.85 -16.92
N PHE A 117 2.45 11.01 -16.75
CA PHE A 117 1.13 11.41 -16.27
C PHE A 117 1.18 12.31 -15.03
N SER A 118 1.88 11.88 -13.98
CA SER A 118 1.98 12.63 -12.72
C SER A 118 2.72 13.97 -12.90
N LEU A 119 3.75 14.01 -13.74
CA LEU A 119 4.48 15.23 -14.04
C LEU A 119 3.60 16.21 -14.81
N ASN A 120 2.93 15.76 -15.87
CA ASN A 120 2.05 16.59 -16.69
C ASN A 120 0.89 17.15 -15.86
N SER A 121 0.22 16.34 -15.06
CA SER A 121 -0.83 16.77 -14.15
C SER A 121 -0.35 17.85 -13.16
N ARG A 122 0.85 17.73 -12.63
CA ARG A 122 1.44 18.75 -11.73
C ARG A 122 1.77 20.03 -12.47
N LEU A 123 2.29 19.94 -13.70
CA LEU A 123 2.59 21.11 -14.53
C LEU A 123 1.32 21.86 -14.94
N GLU A 124 0.27 21.15 -15.29
CA GLU A 124 -1.05 21.73 -15.60
C GLU A 124 -1.62 22.50 -14.40
N ARG A 125 -1.46 22.00 -13.19
CA ARG A 125 -1.95 22.61 -11.95
C ARG A 125 -0.98 23.63 -11.33
N ALA A 126 0.21 23.79 -11.86
CA ALA A 126 1.25 24.64 -11.25
C ALA A 126 0.82 26.12 -11.11
N GLY A 127 -0.06 26.63 -12.00
CA GLY A 127 -0.60 27.98 -11.95
C GLY A 127 -1.85 28.16 -11.11
N SER A 128 -2.64 27.11 -10.87
CA SER A 128 -3.98 27.18 -10.26
C SER A 128 -4.08 26.68 -8.82
N TRP A 129 -3.16 25.84 -8.37
CA TRP A 129 -3.31 25.15 -7.08
C TRP A 129 -3.48 26.06 -5.85
N LYS A 130 -2.85 27.24 -5.88
CA LYS A 130 -2.99 28.20 -4.76
C LYS A 130 -4.39 28.77 -4.69
N GLN A 131 -4.95 29.15 -5.86
CA GLN A 131 -6.31 29.63 -5.96
C GLN A 131 -7.32 28.54 -5.58
N GLU A 132 -7.12 27.31 -6.06
CA GLU A 132 -7.95 26.16 -5.70
C GLU A 132 -8.02 25.95 -4.18
N ILE A 133 -6.87 26.03 -3.48
CA ILE A 133 -6.83 25.94 -2.01
C ILE A 133 -7.56 27.11 -1.36
N THR A 134 -7.36 28.33 -1.85
CA THR A 134 -8.03 29.51 -1.30
C THR A 134 -9.55 29.39 -1.46
N ASP A 135 -10.01 29.02 -2.67
CA ASP A 135 -11.43 28.84 -2.97
C ASP A 135 -12.05 27.74 -2.08
N TRP A 136 -11.30 26.65 -1.86
CA TRP A 136 -11.72 25.59 -0.96
C TRP A 136 -11.86 26.06 0.49
N ILE A 137 -10.88 26.80 1.01
CA ILE A 137 -10.94 27.34 2.39
C ILE A 137 -12.09 28.33 2.56
N GLU A 138 -12.36 29.16 1.57
CA GLU A 138 -13.36 30.22 1.63
C GLU A 138 -14.80 29.73 1.37
N ASN A 139 -14.98 28.72 0.55
CA ASN A 139 -16.29 28.35 0.03
C ASN A 139 -16.79 26.98 0.48
N GLU A 140 -15.90 26.10 0.97
CA GLU A 140 -16.31 24.76 1.39
C GLU A 140 -16.51 24.67 2.92
N PRO A 141 -17.65 24.13 3.37
CA PRO A 141 -17.87 23.93 4.80
C PRO A 141 -16.89 22.88 5.33
N VAL A 142 -16.34 23.12 6.51
CA VAL A 142 -15.52 22.12 7.20
C VAL A 142 -16.35 20.90 7.53
N ASP A 143 -16.02 19.75 6.93
CA ASP A 143 -16.65 18.48 7.30
C ASP A 143 -16.10 18.03 8.66
N THR A 144 -16.98 18.03 9.67
CA THR A 144 -16.65 17.60 11.04
C THR A 144 -17.01 16.13 11.31
N LYS A 145 -17.46 15.40 10.29
CA LYS A 145 -17.73 13.97 10.43
C LYS A 145 -16.44 13.21 10.68
N ARG A 146 -16.51 12.26 11.60
CA ARG A 146 -15.38 11.37 11.86
C ARG A 146 -15.09 10.54 10.61
N SER A 147 -13.88 10.67 10.08
CA SER A 147 -13.40 9.88 8.95
C SER A 147 -12.90 8.49 9.41
N SER A 148 -12.47 7.67 8.44
CA SER A 148 -11.80 6.39 8.71
C SER A 148 -10.33 6.55 9.16
N GLU A 149 -9.85 7.80 9.29
CA GLU A 149 -8.51 8.11 9.77
C GLU A 149 -8.29 7.58 11.18
N TYR A 150 -7.18 6.89 11.39
CA TYR A 150 -6.87 6.24 12.66
C TYR A 150 -5.76 6.89 13.46
N ALA A 151 -5.16 7.98 12.97
CA ALA A 151 -4.18 8.77 13.71
C ALA A 151 -4.70 9.20 15.08
N ALA A 152 -5.98 9.61 15.16
CA ALA A 152 -6.62 9.98 16.42
C ALA A 152 -6.64 8.81 17.44
N ASN A 153 -6.83 7.57 16.99
CA ASN A 153 -6.79 6.40 17.85
C ASN A 153 -5.39 6.15 18.42
N ILE A 154 -4.34 6.41 17.63
CA ILE A 154 -2.95 6.32 18.07
C ILE A 154 -2.67 7.38 19.15
N PHE A 155 -3.12 8.63 18.93
CA PHE A 155 -3.01 9.69 19.93
C PHE A 155 -3.79 9.35 21.20
N ASN A 156 -4.99 8.80 21.08
CA ASN A 156 -5.79 8.39 22.22
C ASN A 156 -5.11 7.28 23.03
N ALA A 157 -4.54 6.27 22.35
CA ALA A 157 -3.78 5.20 22.99
C ALA A 157 -2.57 5.73 23.74
N ARG A 158 -1.90 6.77 23.21
CA ARG A 158 -0.70 7.33 23.80
C ARG A 158 -0.98 8.34 24.92
N PHE A 159 -1.94 9.22 24.74
CA PHE A 159 -2.15 10.43 25.56
C PHE A 159 -3.56 10.57 26.12
N GLY A 160 -4.55 9.84 25.60
CA GLY A 160 -5.96 9.88 26.00
C GLY A 160 -6.31 8.86 27.08
N ASP A 161 -7.32 8.03 26.81
CA ASP A 161 -7.79 6.97 27.70
C ASP A 161 -6.84 5.77 27.81
N ARG A 162 -5.82 5.73 26.95
CA ARG A 162 -4.77 4.72 26.92
C ARG A 162 -5.22 3.33 26.48
N THR A 163 -6.38 3.23 25.83
CA THR A 163 -6.81 1.98 25.21
C THR A 163 -5.83 1.58 24.11
N PRO A 164 -5.18 0.39 24.20
CA PRO A 164 -4.25 -0.05 23.17
C PRO A 164 -4.91 -0.11 21.80
N PHE A 165 -4.19 0.34 20.76
CA PHE A 165 -4.71 0.38 19.40
C PHE A 165 -3.77 -0.36 18.45
N ARG A 166 -4.31 -1.35 17.72
CA ARG A 166 -3.59 -2.10 16.68
C ARG A 166 -3.83 -1.47 15.31
N PHE A 167 -2.76 -1.32 14.52
CA PHE A 167 -2.83 -0.86 13.13
C PHE A 167 -1.65 -1.41 12.33
N ASN A 168 -1.65 -1.23 11.00
CA ASN A 168 -0.46 -1.42 10.19
C ASN A 168 0.30 -0.10 10.13
N GLY A 169 1.59 -0.13 10.46
CA GLY A 169 2.45 1.06 10.50
C GLY A 169 3.77 0.82 9.81
N ASN A 170 4.30 1.89 9.22
CA ASN A 170 5.62 1.89 8.60
C ASN A 170 6.69 2.13 9.66
N VAL A 171 7.55 1.16 9.88
CA VAL A 171 8.59 1.15 10.92
C VAL A 171 9.88 0.53 10.37
N ILE A 172 11.00 0.82 11.00
CA ILE A 172 12.27 0.13 10.66
C ILE A 172 12.12 -1.35 10.99
N ASN A 173 12.50 -2.20 10.05
CA ASN A 173 12.36 -3.66 10.12
C ASN A 173 13.02 -4.25 11.36
N ASP A 174 14.31 -4.02 11.54
CA ASP A 174 15.08 -4.49 12.71
C ASP A 174 14.78 -5.96 13.09
N GLY A 175 14.55 -6.78 12.07
CA GLY A 175 14.27 -8.22 12.22
C GLY A 175 12.81 -8.62 12.39
N SER A 176 11.86 -7.70 12.30
CA SER A 176 10.42 -8.04 12.29
C SER A 176 10.06 -8.97 11.12
N ILE A 177 10.72 -8.78 9.99
CA ILE A 177 10.70 -9.66 8.80
C ILE A 177 12.14 -10.11 8.55
N PRO A 178 12.56 -11.31 8.98
CA PRO A 178 13.96 -11.74 8.99
C PRO A 178 14.63 -11.81 7.61
N ASN A 179 13.88 -12.09 6.56
CA ASN A 179 14.37 -12.21 5.19
C ASN A 179 14.27 -10.91 4.36
N LEU A 180 14.13 -9.76 5.03
CA LEU A 180 14.29 -8.42 4.45
C LEU A 180 15.46 -7.68 5.12
N PRO A 181 16.04 -6.64 4.47
CA PRO A 181 17.08 -5.81 5.06
C PRO A 181 16.64 -5.23 6.42
N LYS A 182 17.55 -5.24 7.41
CA LYS A 182 17.23 -4.76 8.78
C LYS A 182 16.90 -3.28 8.85
N ASP A 183 17.46 -2.48 7.98
CA ASP A 183 17.29 -1.03 7.84
C ASP A 183 16.14 -0.64 6.91
N ALA A 184 15.45 -1.61 6.28
CA ALA A 184 14.29 -1.34 5.47
C ALA A 184 13.14 -0.73 6.29
N CYS A 185 12.38 0.17 5.69
CA CYS A 185 11.11 0.62 6.23
C CYS A 185 10.02 -0.37 5.82
N VAL A 186 9.45 -1.10 6.78
CA VAL A 186 8.44 -2.14 6.53
C VAL A 186 7.08 -1.74 7.06
N GLU A 187 6.03 -2.12 6.35
CA GLU A 187 4.64 -1.99 6.78
C GLU A 187 4.19 -3.29 7.42
N ILE A 188 3.99 -3.27 8.73
CA ILE A 188 3.66 -4.44 9.55
C ILE A 188 2.61 -4.10 10.60
N PRO A 189 1.94 -5.09 11.21
CA PRO A 189 1.12 -4.84 12.40
C PRO A 189 1.96 -4.27 13.54
N VAL A 190 1.47 -3.20 14.14
CA VAL A 190 2.06 -2.53 15.31
C VAL A 190 0.97 -2.21 16.32
N PHE A 191 1.37 -1.97 17.57
CA PHE A 191 0.47 -1.54 18.63
C PHE A 191 0.92 -0.18 19.17
N ALA A 192 -0.01 0.73 19.35
CA ALA A 192 0.18 1.94 20.13
C ALA A 192 -0.42 1.77 21.51
N ASP A 193 0.29 2.20 22.54
CA ASP A 193 -0.19 2.29 23.91
C ASP A 193 0.45 3.49 24.65
N LYS A 194 0.26 3.57 25.98
CA LYS A 194 0.83 4.63 26.81
C LYS A 194 2.37 4.73 26.74
N ASP A 195 3.06 3.65 26.41
CA ASP A 195 4.52 3.56 26.42
C ASP A 195 5.12 3.82 25.01
N GLY A 196 4.32 3.75 23.95
CA GLY A 196 4.77 4.09 22.60
C GLY A 196 4.16 3.25 21.50
N ILE A 197 4.95 3.04 20.44
CA ILE A 197 4.63 2.18 19.28
C ILE A 197 5.48 0.91 19.38
N HIS A 198 4.82 -0.24 19.41
CA HIS A 198 5.46 -1.54 19.57
C HIS A 198 5.34 -2.34 18.28
N LYS A 199 6.49 -2.74 17.73
CA LYS A 199 6.56 -3.59 16.54
C LYS A 199 6.17 -5.03 16.88
N THR A 200 5.56 -5.73 15.92
CA THR A 200 5.36 -7.17 16.01
C THR A 200 6.44 -7.90 15.21
N ILE A 201 6.65 -9.17 15.55
CA ILE A 201 7.45 -10.09 14.74
C ILE A 201 6.49 -10.78 13.77
N VAL A 202 6.70 -10.59 12.49
CA VAL A 202 5.88 -11.19 11.43
C VAL A 202 6.38 -12.58 11.06
N GLY A 203 7.71 -12.77 11.07
CA GLY A 203 8.39 -13.93 10.50
C GLY A 203 8.78 -13.70 9.04
N GLU A 204 9.28 -14.75 8.39
CA GLU A 204 9.73 -14.68 7.00
C GLU A 204 8.55 -14.54 6.03
N LEU A 205 8.72 -13.68 5.04
CA LEU A 205 7.83 -13.66 3.87
C LEU A 205 8.06 -14.91 3.02
N PRO A 206 7.05 -15.39 2.27
CA PRO A 206 7.26 -16.36 1.21
C PRO A 206 8.41 -15.91 0.28
N ALA A 207 9.28 -16.81 -0.12
CA ALA A 207 10.54 -16.48 -0.79
C ALA A 207 10.38 -15.56 -2.02
N HIS A 208 9.37 -15.82 -2.86
CA HIS A 208 9.09 -15.00 -4.05
C HIS A 208 8.61 -13.58 -3.68
N LEU A 209 7.85 -13.43 -2.60
CA LEU A 209 7.45 -12.10 -2.11
C LEU A 209 8.63 -11.38 -1.47
N ALA A 210 9.49 -12.09 -0.74
CA ALA A 210 10.69 -11.51 -0.15
C ALA A 210 11.63 -10.93 -1.22
N ILE A 211 11.81 -11.61 -2.35
CA ILE A 211 12.61 -11.11 -3.49
C ILE A 211 12.00 -9.81 -4.02
N LEU A 212 10.70 -9.80 -4.30
CA LEU A 212 10.00 -8.65 -4.84
C LEU A 212 10.06 -7.44 -3.90
N VAL A 213 9.66 -7.64 -2.65
CA VAL A 213 9.63 -6.60 -1.62
C VAL A 213 11.03 -6.10 -1.26
N SER A 214 12.05 -6.99 -1.22
CA SER A 214 13.43 -6.60 -0.95
C SER A 214 14.00 -5.67 -2.02
N THR A 215 13.61 -5.86 -3.28
CA THR A 215 14.04 -4.96 -4.36
C THR A 215 13.55 -3.55 -4.09
N THR A 216 12.25 -3.37 -3.84
CA THR A 216 11.66 -2.06 -3.50
C THR A 216 12.30 -1.46 -2.24
N ALA A 217 12.44 -2.25 -1.18
CA ALA A 217 13.08 -1.79 0.07
C ALA A 217 14.51 -1.26 -0.13
N GLN A 218 15.29 -1.91 -1.00
CA GLN A 218 16.66 -1.47 -1.30
C GLN A 218 16.70 -0.21 -2.16
N ILE A 219 15.76 -0.04 -3.09
CA ILE A 219 15.61 1.18 -3.88
C ILE A 219 15.25 2.36 -2.97
N GLU A 220 14.32 2.18 -2.04
CA GLU A 220 13.97 3.18 -1.03
C GLU A 220 15.17 3.57 -0.16
N ASN A 221 15.95 2.59 0.29
CA ASN A 221 17.18 2.84 1.05
C ASN A 221 18.23 3.62 0.22
N LEU A 222 18.37 3.32 -1.08
CA LEU A 222 19.21 4.12 -1.98
C LEU A 222 18.71 5.56 -2.09
N ALA A 223 17.41 5.77 -2.23
CA ALA A 223 16.81 7.10 -2.31
C ALA A 223 17.03 7.90 -1.01
N VAL A 224 16.83 7.28 0.14
CA VAL A 224 17.10 7.90 1.46
C VAL A 224 18.59 8.24 1.60
N ARG A 225 19.48 7.31 1.27
CA ARG A 225 20.93 7.54 1.30
C ARG A 225 21.32 8.69 0.36
N ALA A 226 20.79 8.73 -0.85
CA ALA A 226 21.03 9.81 -1.80
C ALA A 226 20.63 11.18 -1.22
N ALA A 227 19.48 11.26 -0.57
CA ALA A 227 19.02 12.48 0.08
C ALA A 227 19.92 12.92 1.24
N MET A 228 20.34 11.99 2.10
CA MET A 228 21.19 12.25 3.25
C MET A 228 22.62 12.64 2.89
N THR A 229 23.18 12.01 1.84
CA THR A 229 24.58 12.22 1.42
C THR A 229 24.72 13.20 0.24
N LYS A 230 23.60 13.62 -0.35
CA LYS A 230 23.55 14.42 -1.60
C LYS A 230 24.27 13.73 -2.77
N SER A 231 24.26 12.40 -2.78
CA SER A 231 24.92 11.59 -3.80
C SER A 231 24.08 11.52 -5.08
N ARG A 232 24.53 12.18 -6.15
CA ARG A 232 23.91 12.08 -7.48
C ARG A 232 24.00 10.65 -8.04
N ALA A 233 25.08 9.93 -7.73
CA ALA A 233 25.23 8.55 -8.17
C ALA A 233 24.14 7.64 -7.57
N ASP A 234 23.83 7.81 -6.28
CA ASP A 234 22.76 7.02 -5.63
C ASP A 234 21.37 7.37 -6.18
N VAL A 235 21.10 8.64 -6.53
CA VAL A 235 19.88 9.01 -7.26
C VAL A 235 19.77 8.24 -8.56
N TYR A 236 20.84 8.26 -9.35
CA TYR A 236 20.88 7.55 -10.63
C TYR A 236 20.68 6.04 -10.47
N HIS A 237 21.37 5.44 -9.49
CA HIS A 237 21.22 4.01 -9.22
C HIS A 237 19.82 3.63 -8.75
N ALA A 238 19.18 4.45 -7.88
CA ALA A 238 17.80 4.21 -7.46
C ALA A 238 16.85 4.20 -8.66
N VAL A 239 16.96 5.22 -9.54
CA VAL A 239 16.13 5.30 -10.77
C VAL A 239 16.37 4.14 -11.72
N MET A 240 17.63 3.68 -11.85
CA MET A 240 17.96 2.55 -12.73
C MET A 240 17.46 1.20 -12.23
N MET A 241 17.26 1.06 -10.91
CA MET A 241 16.75 -0.17 -10.30
C MET A 241 15.22 -0.17 -10.15
N ASP A 242 14.58 1.00 -10.28
CA ASP A 242 13.13 1.15 -10.21
C ASP A 242 12.47 0.44 -11.40
N PRO A 243 11.42 -0.39 -11.21
CA PRO A 243 10.76 -1.20 -12.25
C PRO A 243 10.13 -0.41 -13.44
#